data_f81df04f3ea13196971a95083ef8e7fb
#
_entry.id   f81df04f3ea13196971a95083ef8e7fb
#
_cell.length_a   1.000
_cell.length_b   1.000
_cell.length_c   1.000
_cell.angle_alpha   90.00
_cell.angle_beta   90.00
_cell.angle_gamma   90.00
#
_symmetry.space_group_name_H-M   'P 1'
#
loop_
_entity.id
_entity.type
_entity.pdbx_description
1 polymer ?
#
loop_
_entity_poly.entity_id
_entity_poly.type
_entity_poly.pdbx_seq_one_letter_code
_entity_poly.pdbx_strand_id
1 'polypeptide(L)'
;MIKQGTISVLCGCHSPIHSIIVIIAWRKLYGSLPNWWQTICIFLHDIGHWGKDYLNNYEQKRQHSVLGAQIAKKLFGQKGSDFINGHNQYNGAEKSLLYKPDKYSYIISPIWWLVSNTWFEPKLQRKGSTRLESAIMFKEAMKENWNSGLPELGHEIYLKQWGHYTKG
;
A
#
# COMPACT_ATOMS: atom_id res chain seq x y z
N MET A 1 15.93 18.35 3.05
CA MET A 1 14.55 18.20 2.55
C MET A 1 14.04 16.82 2.95
N ILE A 2 12.85 16.72 3.56
CA ILE A 2 12.28 15.43 3.97
C ILE A 2 11.83 14.66 2.72
N LYS A 3 12.23 13.39 2.61
CA LYS A 3 11.89 12.53 1.48
C LYS A 3 10.40 12.18 1.47
N GLN A 4 9.81 12.07 0.28
CA GLN A 4 8.38 11.79 0.09
C GLN A 4 7.93 10.50 0.78
N GLY A 5 8.72 9.43 0.71
CA GLY A 5 8.41 8.17 1.38
C GLY A 5 8.40 8.27 2.90
N THR A 6 9.23 9.16 3.50
CA THR A 6 9.16 9.43 4.94
C THR A 6 7.83 10.10 5.31
N ILE A 7 7.37 11.08 4.52
CA ILE A 7 6.06 11.70 4.70
C ILE A 7 4.94 10.65 4.55
N SER A 8 5.05 9.79 3.55
CA SER A 8 4.10 8.71 3.29
C SER A 8 3.92 7.78 4.48
N VAL A 9 5.04 7.35 5.11
CA VAL A 9 5.02 6.46 6.29
C VAL A 9 4.54 7.16 7.56
N LEU A 10 4.80 8.46 7.70
CA LEU A 10 4.40 9.19 8.91
C LEU A 10 2.93 9.59 8.91
N CYS A 11 2.44 10.13 7.79
CA CYS A 11 1.11 10.74 7.71
C CYS A 11 0.39 10.56 6.37
N GLY A 12 1.03 9.95 5.37
CA GLY A 12 0.47 9.71 4.04
C GLY A 12 -0.14 8.31 3.88
N CYS A 13 -0.10 7.80 2.66
CA CYS A 13 -0.81 6.57 2.26
C CYS A 13 -0.24 5.27 2.87
N HIS A 14 0.96 5.30 3.45
CA HIS A 14 1.59 4.16 4.16
C HIS A 14 1.72 4.40 5.68
N SER A 15 0.95 5.35 6.21
CA SER A 15 0.96 5.71 7.63
C SER A 15 0.33 4.63 8.53
N PRO A 16 0.46 4.73 9.86
CA PRO A 16 -0.22 3.83 10.78
C PRO A 16 -1.74 3.74 10.57
N ILE A 17 -2.37 4.78 10.02
CA ILE A 17 -3.80 4.74 9.65
C ILE A 17 -4.03 3.68 8.57
N HIS A 18 -3.15 3.58 7.56
CA HIS A 18 -3.21 2.50 6.57
C HIS A 18 -3.17 1.12 7.25
N SER A 19 -2.22 0.89 8.15
CA SER A 19 -2.11 -0.38 8.89
C SER A 19 -3.38 -0.72 9.66
N ILE A 20 -4.02 0.27 10.30
CA ILE A 20 -5.31 0.07 10.97
C ILE A 20 -6.40 -0.34 9.98
N ILE A 21 -6.46 0.32 8.82
CA ILE A 21 -7.44 -0.02 7.77
C ILE A 21 -7.16 -1.43 7.21
N VAL A 22 -5.90 -1.84 7.08
CA VAL A 22 -5.51 -3.21 6.71
C VAL A 22 -6.02 -4.24 7.73
N ILE A 23 -5.94 -3.95 9.03
CA ILE A 23 -6.49 -4.83 10.09
C ILE A 23 -8.02 -4.94 9.97
N ILE A 24 -8.70 -3.83 9.69
CA ILE A 24 -10.16 -3.82 9.44
C ILE A 24 -10.50 -4.64 8.18
N ALA A 25 -9.72 -4.47 7.11
CA ALA A 25 -9.85 -5.25 5.88
C ALA A 25 -9.62 -6.74 6.12
N TRP A 26 -8.61 -7.09 6.92
CA TRP A 26 -8.33 -8.46 7.34
C TRP A 26 -9.55 -9.10 8.01
N ARG A 27 -10.10 -8.42 9.03
CA ARG A 27 -11.30 -8.91 9.73
C ARG A 27 -12.49 -9.12 8.79
N LYS A 28 -12.69 -8.20 7.83
CA LYS A 28 -13.77 -8.32 6.84
C LYS A 28 -13.59 -9.51 5.89
N LEU A 29 -12.35 -9.80 5.49
CA LEU A 29 -12.04 -10.87 4.54
C LEU A 29 -11.96 -12.25 5.19
N TYR A 30 -11.44 -12.34 6.42
CA TYR A 30 -11.14 -13.62 7.07
C TYR A 30 -12.03 -13.93 8.28
N GLY A 31 -12.93 -13.02 8.69
CA GLY A 31 -13.84 -13.22 9.82
C GLY A 31 -13.19 -13.12 11.21
N SER A 32 -11.88 -13.04 11.30
CA SER A 32 -11.09 -12.94 12.54
C SER A 32 -10.09 -11.80 12.49
N LEU A 33 -9.57 -11.39 13.63
CA LEU A 33 -8.43 -10.47 13.69
C LEU A 33 -7.12 -11.20 13.34
N PRO A 34 -6.12 -10.49 12.79
CA PRO A 34 -4.78 -11.04 12.68
C PRO A 34 -4.25 -11.35 14.09
N ASN A 35 -3.42 -12.38 14.21
CA ASN A 35 -2.78 -12.67 15.49
C ASN A 35 -1.70 -11.61 15.82
N TRP A 36 -1.16 -11.64 17.05
CA TRP A 36 -0.26 -10.60 17.55
C TRP A 36 0.99 -10.37 16.68
N TRP A 37 1.65 -11.44 16.18
CA TRP A 37 2.84 -11.27 15.33
C TRP A 37 2.49 -10.77 13.92
N GLN A 38 1.34 -11.18 13.36
CA GLN A 38 0.82 -10.67 12.09
C GLN A 38 0.46 -9.18 12.21
N THR A 39 -0.12 -8.79 13.34
CA THR A 39 -0.43 -7.38 13.62
C THR A 39 0.84 -6.53 13.62
N ILE A 40 1.91 -6.98 14.27
CA ILE A 40 3.21 -6.29 14.22
C ILE A 40 3.73 -6.21 12.78
N CYS A 41 3.66 -7.31 12.03
CA CYS A 41 4.08 -7.32 10.62
C CYS A 41 3.25 -6.35 9.76
N ILE A 42 1.95 -6.20 10.02
CA ILE A 42 1.08 -5.23 9.34
C ILE A 42 1.58 -3.79 9.59
N PHE A 43 2.02 -3.45 10.78
CA PHE A 43 2.61 -2.12 11.03
C PHE A 43 4.00 -1.93 10.42
N LEU A 44 4.70 -3.00 10.10
CA LEU A 44 6.05 -2.96 9.53
C LEU A 44 6.07 -3.08 7.99
N HIS A 45 4.98 -3.50 7.34
CA HIS A 45 5.03 -3.95 5.95
C HIS A 45 5.50 -2.86 4.97
N ASP A 46 5.14 -1.62 5.23
CA ASP A 46 5.45 -0.46 4.40
C ASP A 46 6.60 0.42 4.94
N ILE A 47 7.25 0.03 6.04
CA ILE A 47 8.34 0.83 6.63
C ILE A 47 9.51 1.06 5.66
N GLY A 48 9.65 0.21 4.65
CA GLY A 48 10.67 0.35 3.62
C GLY A 48 10.50 1.57 2.72
N HIS A 49 9.37 2.25 2.79
CA HIS A 49 9.18 3.57 2.20
C HIS A 49 9.98 4.67 2.91
N TRP A 50 10.38 4.48 4.15
CA TRP A 50 11.15 5.45 4.93
C TRP A 50 12.45 5.84 4.24
N GLY A 51 12.73 7.14 4.16
CA GLY A 51 13.97 7.66 3.57
C GLY A 51 14.05 7.57 2.05
N LYS A 52 13.02 7.13 1.37
CA LYS A 52 12.97 6.95 -0.08
C LYS A 52 12.15 8.06 -0.75
N ASP A 53 12.46 8.35 -2.01
CA ASP A 53 11.76 9.38 -2.80
C ASP A 53 11.27 8.76 -4.12
N TYR A 54 10.29 7.85 -4.03
CA TYR A 54 10.00 6.95 -5.13
C TYR A 54 8.55 6.66 -5.47
N LEU A 55 7.65 7.54 -5.19
CA LEU A 55 6.31 7.38 -5.77
C LEU A 55 6.35 7.17 -7.30
N ASN A 56 7.48 7.51 -7.93
CA ASN A 56 7.71 7.43 -9.38
C ASN A 56 8.77 6.40 -9.81
N ASN A 57 9.41 5.67 -8.88
CA ASN A 57 10.48 4.74 -9.22
C ASN A 57 10.04 3.28 -9.01
N TYR A 58 9.86 2.55 -10.12
CA TYR A 58 9.38 1.17 -10.10
C TYR A 58 10.32 0.22 -9.34
N GLU A 59 11.64 0.36 -9.52
CA GLU A 59 12.62 -0.50 -8.83
C GLU A 59 12.55 -0.32 -7.30
N GLN A 60 12.37 0.90 -6.86
CA GLN A 60 12.20 1.16 -5.44
C GLN A 60 10.87 0.59 -4.92
N LYS A 61 9.79 0.62 -5.71
CA LYS A 61 8.52 -0.04 -5.36
C LYS A 61 8.66 -1.54 -5.19
N ARG A 62 9.47 -2.19 -6.01
CA ARG A 62 9.77 -3.62 -5.85
C ARG A 62 10.44 -3.94 -4.52
N GLN A 63 11.20 -3.01 -3.97
CA GLN A 63 12.01 -3.19 -2.77
C GLN A 63 11.37 -2.65 -1.49
N HIS A 64 10.15 -2.06 -1.54
CA HIS A 64 9.58 -1.41 -0.36
C HIS A 64 9.33 -2.37 0.81
N SER A 65 9.02 -3.64 0.53
CA SER A 65 8.82 -4.66 1.56
C SER A 65 10.11 -5.13 2.25
N VAL A 66 11.28 -4.93 1.63
CA VAL A 66 12.54 -5.54 2.07
C VAL A 66 12.93 -5.16 3.50
N LEU A 67 12.87 -3.88 3.86
CA LEU A 67 13.24 -3.43 5.21
C LEU A 67 12.30 -4.01 6.26
N GLY A 68 10.99 -3.95 6.01
CA GLY A 68 9.99 -4.54 6.92
C GLY A 68 10.18 -6.05 7.08
N ALA A 69 10.43 -6.76 5.97
CA ALA A 69 10.69 -8.19 5.98
C ALA A 69 11.98 -8.57 6.74
N GLN A 70 13.04 -7.77 6.63
CA GLN A 70 14.28 -7.98 7.39
C GLN A 70 14.04 -7.80 8.90
N ILE A 71 13.29 -6.78 9.31
CA ILE A 71 12.91 -6.57 10.72
C ILE A 71 12.05 -7.74 11.20
N ALA A 72 11.03 -8.11 10.45
CA ALA A 72 10.14 -9.22 10.79
C ALA A 72 10.87 -10.57 10.85
N LYS A 73 11.90 -10.78 10.02
CA LYS A 73 12.75 -11.97 10.07
C LYS A 73 13.51 -12.06 11.39
N LYS A 74 14.02 -10.94 11.89
CA LYS A 74 14.71 -10.90 13.19
C LYS A 74 13.78 -11.18 14.37
N LEU A 75 12.52 -10.75 14.28
CA LEU A 75 11.53 -10.89 15.37
C LEU A 75 10.82 -12.25 15.34
N PHE A 76 10.50 -12.76 14.15
CA PHE A 76 9.58 -13.88 13.95
C PHE A 76 10.13 -15.00 13.07
N GLY A 77 11.40 -14.91 12.65
CA GLY A 77 12.01 -15.85 11.73
C GLY A 77 11.50 -15.71 10.29
N GLN A 78 11.71 -16.74 9.49
CA GLN A 78 11.39 -16.72 8.06
C GLN A 78 9.90 -16.46 7.79
N LYS A 79 9.00 -16.97 8.64
CA LYS A 79 7.55 -16.73 8.51
C LYS A 79 7.16 -15.26 8.51
N GLY A 80 7.83 -14.42 9.31
CA GLY A 80 7.59 -12.97 9.34
C GLY A 80 8.09 -12.29 8.08
N SER A 81 9.25 -12.70 7.58
CA SER A 81 9.81 -12.23 6.32
C SER A 81 8.89 -12.54 5.14
N ASP A 82 8.45 -13.79 5.03
CA ASP A 82 7.58 -14.24 3.93
C ASP A 82 6.22 -13.56 3.98
N PHE A 83 5.68 -13.37 5.18
CA PHE A 83 4.43 -12.67 5.38
C PHE A 83 4.47 -11.24 4.85
N ILE A 84 5.55 -10.48 5.14
CA ILE A 84 5.71 -9.11 4.64
C ILE A 84 6.06 -9.13 3.15
N ASN A 85 7.01 -9.95 2.70
CA ASN A 85 7.37 -9.97 1.27
C ASN A 85 6.19 -10.36 0.39
N GLY A 86 5.35 -11.27 0.84
CA GLY A 86 4.20 -11.75 0.09
C GLY A 86 3.04 -10.75 -0.06
N HIS A 87 3.09 -9.53 0.57
CA HIS A 87 2.11 -8.49 0.26
C HIS A 87 2.48 -7.69 -0.99
N ASN A 88 3.77 -7.68 -1.36
CA ASN A 88 4.29 -6.90 -2.48
C ASN A 88 4.14 -7.67 -3.79
N GLN A 89 3.32 -7.18 -4.68
CA GLN A 89 3.05 -7.79 -5.99
C GLN A 89 4.23 -7.69 -6.98
N TYR A 90 5.24 -6.86 -6.70
CA TYR A 90 6.31 -6.54 -7.64
C TYR A 90 7.61 -7.29 -7.39
N ASN A 91 7.77 -7.94 -6.24
CA ASN A 91 9.03 -8.58 -5.85
C ASN A 91 9.16 -10.06 -6.27
N GLY A 92 8.09 -10.63 -6.86
CA GLY A 92 8.04 -12.04 -7.28
C GLY A 92 7.87 -13.04 -6.13
N ALA A 93 7.67 -12.60 -4.89
CA ALA A 93 7.41 -13.48 -3.76
C ALA A 93 6.02 -14.13 -3.85
N GLU A 94 5.90 -15.34 -3.27
CA GLU A 94 4.60 -15.96 -3.09
C GLU A 94 3.68 -15.10 -2.25
N LYS A 95 2.41 -14.99 -2.66
CA LYS A 95 1.44 -14.12 -1.99
C LYS A 95 1.09 -14.65 -0.60
N SER A 96 1.28 -13.80 0.40
CA SER A 96 0.93 -14.11 1.79
C SER A 96 -0.54 -13.75 2.09
N LEU A 97 -1.00 -14.12 3.30
CA LEU A 97 -2.32 -13.70 3.79
C LEU A 97 -2.47 -12.17 3.88
N LEU A 98 -1.38 -11.42 3.97
CA LEU A 98 -1.41 -9.95 4.02
C LEU A 98 -1.79 -9.34 2.66
N TYR A 99 -1.54 -10.02 1.55
CA TYR A 99 -1.73 -9.50 0.20
C TYR A 99 -3.15 -8.95 -0.04
N LYS A 100 -4.17 -9.77 0.20
CA LYS A 100 -5.57 -9.37 -0.02
C LYS A 100 -6.04 -8.26 0.91
N PRO A 101 -5.81 -8.33 2.25
CA PRO A 101 -6.17 -7.24 3.15
C PRO A 101 -5.52 -5.91 2.80
N ASP A 102 -4.26 -5.90 2.39
CA ASP A 102 -3.56 -4.69 1.96
C ASP A 102 -4.28 -4.04 0.76
N LYS A 103 -4.58 -4.79 -0.30
CA LYS A 103 -5.30 -4.26 -1.47
C LYS A 103 -6.74 -3.86 -1.16
N TYR A 104 -7.45 -4.67 -0.38
CA TYR A 104 -8.83 -4.38 0.02
C TYR A 104 -8.95 -3.16 0.95
N SER A 105 -7.89 -2.83 1.69
CA SER A 105 -7.85 -1.67 2.58
C SER A 105 -8.17 -0.37 1.84
N TYR A 106 -7.66 -0.18 0.63
CA TYR A 106 -7.93 1.02 -0.18
C TYR A 106 -9.40 1.13 -0.60
N ILE A 107 -10.08 0.00 -0.83
CA ILE A 107 -11.51 -0.04 -1.19
C ILE A 107 -12.39 0.40 -0.03
N ILE A 108 -12.07 -0.06 1.18
CA ILE A 108 -12.85 0.28 2.38
C ILE A 108 -12.40 1.58 3.04
N SER A 109 -11.31 2.17 2.59
CA SER A 109 -10.77 3.42 3.13
C SER A 109 -11.82 4.54 3.12
N PRO A 110 -11.94 5.30 4.22
CA PRO A 110 -12.76 6.50 4.24
C PRO A 110 -12.28 7.51 3.21
N ILE A 111 -13.20 8.16 2.50
CA ILE A 111 -12.83 9.12 1.46
C ILE A 111 -12.02 10.29 2.01
N TRP A 112 -12.31 10.75 3.23
CA TRP A 112 -11.56 11.81 3.88
C TRP A 112 -10.07 11.46 4.04
N TRP A 113 -9.75 10.18 4.35
CA TRP A 113 -8.36 9.74 4.47
C TRP A 113 -7.66 9.71 3.11
N LEU A 114 -8.33 9.24 2.06
CA LEU A 114 -7.79 9.27 0.70
C LEU A 114 -7.54 10.71 0.22
N VAL A 115 -8.43 11.64 0.56
CA VAL A 115 -8.25 13.07 0.29
C VAL A 115 -7.08 13.63 1.07
N SER A 116 -6.94 13.32 2.38
CA SER A 116 -5.83 13.81 3.19
C SER A 116 -4.47 13.33 2.66
N ASN A 117 -4.40 12.12 2.13
CA ASN A 117 -3.17 11.62 1.50
C ASN A 117 -2.70 12.52 0.34
N THR A 118 -3.61 13.11 -0.43
CA THR A 118 -3.23 14.03 -1.51
C THR A 118 -2.70 15.38 -1.01
N TRP A 119 -2.93 15.74 0.27
CA TRP A 119 -2.29 16.89 0.90
C TRP A 119 -0.82 16.60 1.25
N PHE A 120 -0.58 15.45 1.83
CA PHE A 120 0.77 15.02 2.23
C PHE A 120 1.59 14.55 1.03
N GLU A 121 0.93 14.00 0.02
CA GLU A 121 1.51 13.44 -1.18
C GLU A 121 0.83 14.04 -2.44
N PRO A 122 1.17 15.30 -2.82
CA PRO A 122 0.48 16.00 -3.92
C PRO A 122 0.51 15.26 -5.26
N LYS A 123 1.49 14.38 -5.47
CA LYS A 123 1.59 13.55 -6.68
C LYS A 123 0.47 12.50 -6.79
N LEU A 124 -0.26 12.23 -5.70
CA LEU A 124 -1.46 11.38 -5.72
C LEU A 124 -2.67 12.10 -6.32
N GLN A 125 -2.61 13.42 -6.47
CA GLN A 125 -3.66 14.17 -7.14
C GLN A 125 -3.47 14.09 -8.65
N ARG A 126 -4.53 13.68 -9.36
CA ARG A 126 -4.54 13.64 -10.82
C ARG A 126 -4.51 15.05 -11.39
N LYS A 127 -3.69 15.27 -12.43
CA LYS A 127 -3.62 16.55 -13.13
C LYS A 127 -5.01 16.92 -13.72
N GLY A 128 -5.46 18.12 -13.43
CA GLY A 128 -6.77 18.61 -13.89
C GLY A 128 -7.97 18.17 -13.05
N SER A 129 -7.76 17.46 -11.94
CA SER A 129 -8.83 17.05 -11.02
C SER A 129 -8.61 17.66 -9.63
N THR A 130 -9.70 17.84 -8.90
CA THR A 130 -9.64 18.16 -7.46
C THR A 130 -9.10 16.97 -6.65
N ARG A 131 -8.71 17.20 -5.41
CA ARG A 131 -8.29 16.14 -4.49
C ARG A 131 -9.41 15.13 -4.22
N LEU A 132 -10.63 15.61 -4.08
CA LEU A 132 -11.80 14.76 -3.86
C LEU A 132 -12.08 13.87 -5.08
N GLU A 133 -12.10 14.44 -6.27
CA GLU A 133 -12.27 13.67 -7.51
C GLU A 133 -11.16 12.62 -7.67
N SER A 134 -9.91 13.00 -7.40
CA SER A 134 -8.77 12.08 -7.45
C SER A 134 -8.94 10.91 -6.49
N ALA A 135 -9.37 11.17 -5.26
CA ALA A 135 -9.62 10.14 -4.26
C ALA A 135 -10.79 9.21 -4.64
N ILE A 136 -11.86 9.75 -5.20
CA ILE A 136 -13.01 8.97 -5.69
C ILE A 136 -12.57 8.08 -6.85
N MET A 137 -11.91 8.64 -7.85
CA MET A 137 -11.43 7.88 -9.03
C MET A 137 -10.47 6.76 -8.62
N PHE A 138 -9.55 7.03 -7.69
CA PHE A 138 -8.65 6.00 -7.16
C PHE A 138 -9.45 4.86 -6.52
N LYS A 139 -10.41 5.19 -5.66
CA LYS A 139 -11.24 4.19 -4.96
C LYS A 139 -12.06 3.34 -5.92
N GLU A 140 -12.66 3.94 -6.95
CA GLU A 140 -13.43 3.22 -7.96
C GLU A 140 -12.51 2.31 -8.81
N ALA A 141 -11.33 2.78 -9.22
CA ALA A 141 -10.35 1.96 -9.93
C ALA A 141 -9.92 0.73 -9.09
N MET A 142 -9.73 0.90 -7.78
CA MET A 142 -9.40 -0.21 -6.88
C MET A 142 -10.55 -1.21 -6.74
N LYS A 143 -11.81 -0.75 -6.71
CA LYS A 143 -12.99 -1.62 -6.69
C LYS A 143 -13.15 -2.41 -7.98
N GLU A 144 -13.05 -1.75 -9.12
CA GLU A 144 -13.16 -2.37 -10.45
C GLU A 144 -12.13 -3.49 -10.59
N ASN A 145 -10.90 -3.19 -10.22
CA ASN A 145 -9.81 -4.13 -10.24
C ASN A 145 -10.03 -5.33 -9.32
N TRP A 146 -10.51 -5.09 -8.11
CA TRP A 146 -10.85 -6.16 -7.16
C TRP A 146 -11.97 -7.06 -7.72
N ASN A 147 -13.01 -6.47 -8.29
CA ASN A 147 -14.15 -7.19 -8.85
C ASN A 147 -13.78 -7.99 -10.10
N SER A 148 -12.79 -7.56 -10.86
CA SER A 148 -12.27 -8.31 -12.01
C SER A 148 -11.45 -9.55 -11.63
N GLY A 149 -11.19 -9.76 -10.33
CA GLY A 149 -10.37 -10.86 -9.84
C GLY A 149 -8.87 -10.68 -10.08
N LEU A 150 -8.45 -9.53 -10.56
CA LEU A 150 -7.07 -9.20 -10.92
C LEU A 150 -6.57 -8.00 -10.10
N PRO A 151 -6.47 -8.13 -8.75
CA PRO A 151 -6.06 -7.01 -7.90
C PRO A 151 -4.67 -6.45 -8.23
N GLU A 152 -3.82 -7.21 -8.92
CA GLU A 152 -2.53 -6.75 -9.43
C GLU A 152 -2.65 -5.78 -10.61
N LEU A 153 -3.66 -5.90 -11.45
CA LEU A 153 -3.86 -5.02 -12.63
C LEU A 153 -4.37 -3.62 -12.26
N GLY A 154 -4.95 -3.42 -11.08
CA GLY A 154 -5.41 -2.10 -10.65
C GLY A 154 -4.28 -1.09 -10.60
N HIS A 155 -3.09 -1.56 -10.32
CA HIS A 155 -1.93 -0.69 -10.37
C HIS A 155 -1.58 -0.32 -11.82
N GLU A 156 -1.63 -1.25 -12.77
CA GLU A 156 -1.39 -0.95 -14.19
C GLU A 156 -2.48 -0.08 -14.79
N ILE A 157 -3.75 -0.34 -14.45
CA ILE A 157 -4.88 0.51 -14.86
C ILE A 157 -4.72 1.90 -14.24
N TYR A 158 -4.40 1.97 -12.96
CA TYR A 158 -4.08 3.21 -12.27
C TYR A 158 -2.94 3.95 -12.96
N LEU A 159 -1.86 3.27 -13.34
CA LEU A 159 -0.73 3.86 -14.04
C LEU A 159 -1.09 4.37 -15.43
N LYS A 160 -1.86 3.60 -16.20
CA LYS A 160 -2.34 3.99 -17.52
C LYS A 160 -3.28 5.19 -17.45
N GLN A 161 -4.18 5.21 -16.47
CA GLN A 161 -5.16 6.31 -16.31
C GLN A 161 -4.53 7.58 -15.73
N TRP A 162 -3.47 7.47 -14.92
CA TRP A 162 -2.89 8.58 -14.19
C TRP A 162 -1.64 9.19 -14.84
N GLY A 163 -1.10 8.56 -15.88
CA GLY A 163 -0.04 9.15 -16.73
C GLY A 163 1.27 9.52 -16.01
N HIS A 164 1.49 9.05 -14.77
CA HIS A 164 2.60 9.46 -13.93
C HIS A 164 3.83 8.55 -13.99
N TYR A 165 3.79 7.51 -14.82
CA TYR A 165 4.94 6.66 -15.04
C TYR A 165 5.48 6.90 -16.44
N THR A 166 6.32 7.89 -16.56
CA THR A 166 7.31 7.88 -17.63
C THR A 166 8.25 6.72 -17.35
N LYS A 167 8.34 5.76 -18.27
CA LYS A 167 9.44 4.83 -18.31
C LYS A 167 10.71 5.68 -18.37
N GLY A 168 11.45 5.78 -17.28
CA GLY A 168 12.82 6.23 -17.28
C GLY A 168 13.71 5.09 -17.70
#